data_8d838b0ddb0efbac5b5344c5f5270d10
#
_entry.id   8d838b0ddb0efbac5b5344c5f5270d10
#
_cell.length_a   1.000
_cell.length_b   1.000
_cell.length_c   1.000
_cell.angle_alpha   90.00
_cell.angle_beta   90.00
_cell.angle_gamma   90.00
#
_symmetry.space_group_name_H-M   'P 1'
#
loop_
_entity.id
_entity.type
_entity.pdbx_description
1 polymer ?
#
loop_
_entity_poly.entity_id
_entity_poly.type
_entity_poly.pdbx_seq_one_letter_code
_entity_poly.pdbx_strand_id
1 'polypeptide(L)'
;MLSSSEFSGNRSWQGNGGGRGRGGFGGMRGSFQGSYGRSGREGLVKGKRPQFSSPEPALGSLLSTLSQTDFNTTAGKYESDSSITDCVTVTSYNWLDRAEPTIAVPGKPAKWTPLVAPRQLKPDDGQYFRDPNAAHHPKHPMEPMILAVLAQSTHDAIEDDVVACGSTLGNLLRFIRGEDKQFRILVELVEGAVFFIRRENTPRELIPDVKGYGHSFPEAYTTWDADVKGSVSHQRIISYRFGDLRFLMRFEGDGYIQAGGEDKKTSQYRPSELTDVIAKDAVDGLTAALDQSRMTAAAPSAGSELTVSSAGKLVNQECVFDLKTRSIRRKEVASFEDTFAEQLPRLWVAQIPQFILAYHDRGTFEDITVKDTRKDVKAWERQQVDVLSRLAALIHHIINLVKSRPDGKLELRHVTVGTLEVREQLADAGDALSDAVRDLWAKERGTADGVSSERKDVDGGEHRDYEEEPEYNEDAFDWDDRSEPDFTACSADHCGYCGRCSY
;
A
#
# COMPACT_ATOMS: atom_id res chain seq x y z
N MET A 1 13.69 -55.07 -36.08
CA MET A 1 13.12 -56.26 -35.46
C MET A 1 11.93 -55.75 -34.64
N LEU A 2 10.72 -55.83 -35.20
CA LEU A 2 9.59 -56.71 -34.85
C LEU A 2 9.02 -56.33 -33.46
N SER A 3 7.72 -56.09 -33.24
CA SER A 3 6.44 -56.16 -33.97
C SER A 3 5.39 -55.61 -33.02
N SER A 4 4.52 -54.72 -33.43
CA SER A 4 3.10 -54.92 -33.72
C SER A 4 2.26 -55.73 -32.69
N SER A 5 1.19 -55.13 -32.14
CA SER A 5 -0.16 -55.63 -32.37
C SER A 5 -1.22 -54.69 -31.78
N GLU A 6 -2.11 -54.35 -32.67
CA GLU A 6 -3.46 -53.76 -32.52
C GLU A 6 -4.37 -54.67 -31.70
N PHE A 7 -5.42 -54.13 -31.05
CA PHE A 7 -6.73 -54.70 -31.15
C PHE A 7 -7.82 -53.62 -30.89
N SER A 8 -8.63 -53.49 -31.88
CA SER A 8 -9.89 -52.78 -32.06
C SER A 8 -11.05 -53.47 -31.36
N GLY A 9 -12.07 -52.72 -30.95
CA GLY A 9 -13.31 -53.32 -30.43
C GLY A 9 -14.44 -52.30 -30.28
N ASN A 10 -15.06 -51.99 -31.39
CA ASN A 10 -16.29 -51.25 -31.59
C ASN A 10 -17.52 -52.09 -31.12
N ARG A 11 -18.53 -51.50 -30.45
CA ARG A 11 -19.97 -51.87 -30.64
C ARG A 11 -20.91 -50.79 -30.10
N SER A 12 -21.62 -50.24 -31.03
CA SER A 12 -22.92 -49.54 -30.97
C SER A 12 -24.07 -50.47 -30.52
N TRP A 13 -25.09 -49.92 -29.86
CA TRP A 13 -26.49 -50.32 -30.09
C TRP A 13 -27.45 -49.18 -29.79
N GLN A 14 -28.34 -49.02 -30.71
CA GLN A 14 -29.51 -48.14 -30.83
C GLN A 14 -30.72 -48.65 -30.02
N GLY A 15 -31.63 -47.72 -29.74
CA GLY A 15 -33.02 -48.05 -30.04
C GLY A 15 -34.07 -47.64 -29.03
N ASN A 16 -34.90 -46.69 -29.45
CA ASN A 16 -36.38 -46.66 -29.43
C ASN A 16 -37.08 -46.60 -28.04
N GLY A 17 -38.07 -45.80 -27.86
CA GLY A 17 -39.18 -45.25 -28.61
C GLY A 17 -40.31 -44.86 -27.69
N GLY A 18 -40.92 -43.75 -27.93
CA GLY A 18 -42.35 -43.62 -28.17
C GLY A 18 -43.30 -43.59 -26.96
N GLY A 19 -44.08 -42.50 -26.85
CA GLY A 19 -45.31 -42.56 -26.08
C GLY A 19 -45.99 -41.20 -25.88
N ARG A 20 -46.88 -40.85 -26.81
CA ARG A 20 -47.78 -39.70 -26.70
C ARG A 20 -48.97 -40.07 -25.76
N GLY A 21 -49.40 -39.06 -24.96
CA GLY A 21 -50.67 -39.15 -24.24
C GLY A 21 -51.28 -37.78 -24.01
N ARG A 22 -52.32 -37.46 -24.80
CA ARG A 22 -53.29 -36.34 -24.66
C ARG A 22 -54.41 -36.71 -23.72
N GLY A 23 -54.95 -35.72 -22.98
CA GLY A 23 -56.24 -35.70 -22.34
C GLY A 23 -56.24 -34.74 -21.21
N GLY A 24 -56.99 -33.70 -21.07
CA GLY A 24 -58.30 -33.34 -21.52
C GLY A 24 -59.23 -33.20 -20.33
N PHE A 25 -59.75 -31.98 -20.09
CA PHE A 25 -61.00 -31.59 -19.40
C PHE A 25 -61.06 -31.58 -17.84
N GLY A 26 -61.57 -30.44 -17.32
CA GLY A 26 -62.53 -30.45 -16.23
C GLY A 26 -62.33 -29.27 -15.24
N GLY A 27 -63.10 -28.19 -15.47
CA GLY A 27 -63.22 -27.09 -14.54
C GLY A 27 -64.05 -27.42 -13.30
N MET A 28 -63.77 -26.69 -12.21
CA MET A 28 -64.81 -26.34 -11.25
C MET A 28 -64.41 -25.06 -10.49
N ARG A 29 -65.28 -24.07 -10.54
CA ARG A 29 -65.33 -22.87 -9.76
C ARG A 29 -65.58 -23.21 -8.31
N GLY A 30 -64.76 -22.68 -7.40
CA GLY A 30 -65.01 -22.65 -5.97
C GLY A 30 -64.45 -21.36 -5.38
N SER A 31 -65.36 -20.42 -5.14
CA SER A 31 -65.07 -19.21 -4.38
C SER A 31 -64.91 -19.53 -2.89
N PHE A 32 -63.79 -19.18 -2.28
CA PHE A 32 -63.72 -19.01 -0.83
C PHE A 32 -62.97 -17.71 -0.50
N GLN A 33 -63.69 -16.82 0.17
CA GLN A 33 -63.17 -15.71 0.92
C GLN A 33 -62.30 -16.24 2.07
N GLY A 34 -61.11 -15.72 2.24
CA GLY A 34 -60.21 -16.06 3.34
C GLY A 34 -59.17 -15.01 3.57
N SER A 35 -59.47 -14.14 4.50
CA SER A 35 -58.60 -13.50 5.49
C SER A 35 -57.18 -13.11 5.07
N TYR A 36 -56.92 -11.81 5.01
CA TYR A 36 -55.60 -11.19 4.95
C TYR A 36 -54.79 -11.48 6.23
N GLY A 37 -53.94 -12.49 6.20
CA GLY A 37 -52.82 -12.68 7.12
C GLY A 37 -51.58 -11.97 6.56
N ARG A 38 -51.21 -10.86 7.18
CA ARG A 38 -49.91 -10.22 6.99
C ARG A 38 -48.82 -11.14 7.55
N SER A 39 -48.27 -12.05 6.76
CA SER A 39 -47.03 -12.73 7.13
C SER A 39 -45.88 -11.78 6.89
N GLY A 40 -45.21 -11.40 7.98
CA GLY A 40 -43.97 -10.62 7.97
C GLY A 40 -42.97 -11.33 7.07
N ARG A 41 -42.43 -10.61 6.09
CA ARG A 41 -41.16 -10.96 5.46
C ARG A 41 -40.11 -10.85 6.55
N GLU A 42 -39.75 -11.97 7.15
CA GLU A 42 -38.48 -12.09 7.85
C GLU A 42 -37.39 -11.75 6.84
N GLY A 43 -36.73 -10.63 7.07
CA GLY A 43 -35.56 -10.22 6.33
C GLY A 43 -34.54 -11.34 6.43
N LEU A 44 -34.21 -11.96 5.30
CA LEU A 44 -33.01 -12.77 5.17
C LEU A 44 -31.85 -11.88 5.59
N VAL A 45 -31.40 -12.05 6.83
CA VAL A 45 -30.11 -11.55 7.28
C VAL A 45 -29.10 -12.19 6.34
N LYS A 46 -28.57 -11.41 5.38
CA LYS A 46 -27.42 -11.82 4.59
C LYS A 46 -26.31 -12.14 5.58
N GLY A 47 -26.12 -13.42 5.87
CA GLY A 47 -25.03 -13.88 6.71
C GLY A 47 -23.74 -13.31 6.11
N LYS A 48 -22.99 -12.55 6.89
CA LYS A 48 -21.63 -12.18 6.55
C LYS A 48 -20.91 -13.48 6.19
N ARG A 49 -20.41 -13.59 4.96
CA ARG A 49 -19.52 -14.71 4.58
C ARG A 49 -18.40 -14.73 5.61
N PRO A 50 -18.02 -15.92 6.13
CA PRO A 50 -16.90 -15.98 7.07
C PRO A 50 -15.67 -15.40 6.36
N GLN A 51 -15.16 -14.32 6.92
CA GLN A 51 -13.90 -13.72 6.52
C GLN A 51 -12.83 -14.70 7.02
N PHE A 52 -12.20 -15.45 6.12
CA PHE A 52 -11.07 -16.30 6.45
C PHE A 52 -9.85 -15.40 6.67
N SER A 53 -9.75 -14.79 7.84
CA SER A 53 -8.51 -14.22 8.33
C SER A 53 -7.77 -15.28 9.15
N SER A 54 -6.46 -15.31 9.07
CA SER A 54 -5.64 -16.15 9.94
C SER A 54 -5.90 -15.80 11.40
N PRO A 55 -5.78 -16.76 12.34
CA PRO A 55 -5.91 -16.47 13.76
C PRO A 55 -4.94 -15.37 14.19
N GLU A 56 -5.41 -14.45 15.04
CA GLU A 56 -4.54 -13.42 15.62
C GLU A 56 -3.45 -14.09 16.45
N PRO A 57 -2.15 -13.73 16.25
CA PRO A 57 -1.05 -14.23 17.06
C PRO A 57 -1.24 -13.87 18.55
N ALA A 58 -0.69 -14.69 19.45
CA ALA A 58 -0.73 -14.42 20.87
C ALA A 58 -0.23 -13.00 21.21
N LEU A 59 -0.79 -12.44 22.28
CA LEU A 59 -0.42 -11.10 22.76
C LEU A 59 0.48 -11.23 23.99
N GLY A 60 1.51 -10.41 24.06
CA GLY A 60 2.29 -10.23 25.29
C GLY A 60 1.52 -9.46 26.35
N SER A 61 2.10 -9.35 27.54
CA SER A 61 1.51 -8.63 28.68
C SER A 61 1.26 -7.16 28.31
N LEU A 62 0.13 -6.62 28.76
CA LEU A 62 -0.16 -5.19 28.62
C LEU A 62 0.77 -4.38 29.53
N LEU A 63 1.55 -3.47 28.96
CA LEU A 63 2.46 -2.58 29.68
C LEU A 63 1.79 -1.26 30.03
N SER A 64 1.13 -0.65 29.05
CA SER A 64 0.37 0.59 29.21
C SER A 64 -0.66 0.75 28.10
N THR A 65 -1.50 1.74 28.26
CA THR A 65 -2.51 2.14 27.28
C THR A 65 -2.38 3.64 27.04
N LEU A 66 -2.32 4.03 25.77
CA LEU A 66 -2.20 5.42 25.34
C LEU A 66 -3.53 5.85 24.72
N SER A 67 -3.94 7.09 25.03
CA SER A 67 -5.05 7.76 24.37
C SER A 67 -4.53 8.81 23.39
N GLN A 68 -5.25 9.06 22.32
CA GLN A 68 -4.92 10.15 21.38
C GLN A 68 -4.88 11.53 22.07
N THR A 69 -5.59 11.71 23.17
CA THR A 69 -5.64 12.96 23.96
C THR A 69 -4.44 13.15 24.88
N ASP A 70 -3.66 12.10 25.16
CA ASP A 70 -2.48 12.17 26.04
C ASP A 70 -1.40 13.08 25.44
N PHE A 71 -1.45 13.31 24.15
CA PHE A 71 -0.45 14.08 23.40
C PHE A 71 -0.82 15.55 23.21
N ASN A 72 -2.02 15.98 23.63
CA ASN A 72 -2.49 17.37 23.47
C ASN A 72 -1.59 18.39 24.18
N THR A 73 -1.06 18.05 25.36
CA THR A 73 -0.21 18.97 26.14
C THR A 73 1.24 19.03 25.65
N THR A 74 1.72 17.97 24.99
CA THR A 74 3.10 17.88 24.50
C THR A 74 3.23 18.26 23.03
N ALA A 75 2.12 18.33 22.28
CA ALA A 75 2.09 18.66 20.87
C ALA A 75 2.74 20.00 20.54
N GLY A 76 2.49 21.04 21.34
CA GLY A 76 3.03 22.38 21.14
C GLY A 76 4.55 22.45 21.04
N LYS A 77 5.26 21.45 21.61
CA LYS A 77 6.72 21.34 21.44
C LYS A 77 7.16 21.06 20.01
N TYR A 78 6.29 20.46 19.20
CA TYR A 78 6.60 19.96 17.85
C TYR A 78 5.87 20.71 16.74
N GLU A 79 5.22 21.84 17.03
CA GLU A 79 4.49 22.62 16.03
C GLU A 79 5.42 23.12 14.90
N SER A 80 6.62 23.64 15.26
CA SER A 80 7.61 24.08 14.29
C SER A 80 8.14 22.97 13.39
N ASP A 81 8.12 21.72 13.88
CA ASP A 81 8.68 20.54 13.21
C ASP A 81 7.61 19.59 12.69
N SER A 82 6.35 20.06 12.66
CA SER A 82 5.19 19.27 12.19
C SER A 82 5.12 19.08 10.66
N SER A 83 6.03 19.72 9.92
CA SER A 83 6.15 19.56 8.46
C SER A 83 7.26 18.59 8.09
N ILE A 84 7.09 17.90 6.96
CA ILE A 84 8.17 17.10 6.37
C ILE A 84 9.12 18.03 5.62
N THR A 85 10.41 17.98 5.99
CA THR A 85 11.53 18.72 5.36
C THR A 85 12.65 17.77 4.95
N ASP A 86 13.61 18.28 4.16
CA ASP A 86 14.84 17.59 3.75
C ASP A 86 14.57 16.20 3.11
N CYS A 87 13.49 16.08 2.35
CA CYS A 87 13.13 14.83 1.72
C CYS A 87 14.07 14.51 0.55
N VAL A 88 14.80 13.40 0.67
CA VAL A 88 15.69 12.87 -0.35
C VAL A 88 15.39 11.42 -0.66
N THR A 89 15.60 11.02 -1.92
CA THR A 89 15.57 9.60 -2.29
C THR A 89 16.91 8.97 -1.91
N VAL A 90 16.85 7.94 -1.07
CA VAL A 90 18.04 7.16 -0.68
C VAL A 90 18.34 6.11 -1.72
N THR A 91 17.38 5.20 -1.94
CA THR A 91 17.47 4.13 -2.94
C THR A 91 16.09 3.55 -3.25
N SER A 92 16.06 2.42 -3.93
CA SER A 92 14.86 1.62 -4.17
C SER A 92 15.24 0.18 -4.44
N TYR A 93 14.25 -0.73 -4.50
CA TYR A 93 14.45 -2.10 -4.96
C TYR A 93 13.18 -2.68 -5.56
N ASN A 94 13.36 -3.66 -6.45
CA ASN A 94 12.26 -4.44 -6.98
C ASN A 94 12.32 -5.86 -6.41
N TRP A 95 11.18 -6.40 -5.98
CA TRP A 95 11.04 -7.83 -5.81
C TRP A 95 11.00 -8.51 -7.18
N LEU A 96 11.75 -9.59 -7.32
CA LEU A 96 11.80 -10.38 -8.56
C LEU A 96 10.98 -11.66 -8.39
N ASP A 97 10.29 -12.08 -9.46
CA ASP A 97 9.61 -13.37 -9.55
C ASP A 97 10.65 -14.50 -9.67
N ARG A 98 11.13 -14.98 -8.53
CA ARG A 98 12.13 -16.05 -8.43
C ARG A 98 11.77 -17.02 -7.30
N ALA A 99 12.23 -18.25 -7.42
CA ALA A 99 12.04 -19.29 -6.40
C ALA A 99 12.69 -18.91 -5.05
N GLU A 100 13.85 -18.25 -5.08
CA GLU A 100 14.53 -17.73 -3.90
C GLU A 100 14.24 -16.24 -3.73
N PRO A 101 14.05 -15.74 -2.49
CA PRO A 101 13.82 -14.33 -2.23
C PRO A 101 14.92 -13.48 -2.87
N THR A 102 14.58 -12.69 -3.85
CA THR A 102 15.56 -11.90 -4.61
C THR A 102 15.05 -10.48 -4.81
N ILE A 103 15.91 -9.51 -4.51
CA ILE A 103 15.68 -8.11 -4.83
C ILE A 103 16.68 -7.59 -5.87
N ALA A 104 16.21 -6.71 -6.75
CA ALA A 104 17.06 -5.94 -7.65
C ALA A 104 17.25 -4.54 -7.08
N VAL A 105 18.52 -4.10 -6.92
CA VAL A 105 18.87 -2.80 -6.35
C VAL A 105 19.68 -2.00 -7.39
N PRO A 106 19.37 -0.73 -7.67
CA PRO A 106 18.31 0.08 -7.09
C PRO A 106 16.91 -0.27 -7.61
N GLY A 107 16.75 -1.23 -8.53
CA GLY A 107 15.51 -1.51 -9.19
C GLY A 107 15.03 -0.32 -10.04
N LYS A 108 13.79 -0.38 -10.49
CA LYS A 108 13.12 0.69 -11.23
C LYS A 108 11.62 0.47 -11.16
N PRO A 109 10.79 1.50 -10.90
CA PRO A 109 9.35 1.34 -10.95
C PRO A 109 8.87 1.06 -12.37
N ALA A 110 7.66 0.51 -12.51
CA ALA A 110 7.05 0.31 -13.83
C ALA A 110 6.76 1.67 -14.49
N LYS A 111 7.03 1.75 -15.79
CA LYS A 111 6.81 2.96 -16.57
C LYS A 111 5.33 3.10 -16.92
N TRP A 112 4.77 4.30 -16.76
CA TRP A 112 3.43 4.64 -17.23
C TRP A 112 3.37 4.53 -18.75
N THR A 113 2.56 3.60 -19.26
CA THR A 113 2.36 3.30 -20.69
C THR A 113 0.87 3.10 -20.97
N PRO A 114 0.08 4.19 -20.92
CA PRO A 114 -1.36 4.10 -21.07
C PRO A 114 -1.74 3.52 -22.44
N LEU A 115 -2.85 2.75 -22.43
CA LEU A 115 -3.36 2.13 -23.65
C LEU A 115 -3.81 3.21 -24.65
N VAL A 116 -3.49 2.99 -25.94
CA VAL A 116 -3.89 3.90 -27.04
C VAL A 116 -5.42 3.96 -27.19
N ALA A 117 -6.10 2.84 -26.96
CA ALA A 117 -7.55 2.75 -26.95
C ALA A 117 -8.03 1.98 -25.71
N PRO A 118 -9.13 2.42 -25.07
CA PRO A 118 -9.69 1.68 -23.95
C PRO A 118 -10.07 0.26 -24.36
N ARG A 119 -9.75 -0.69 -23.48
CA ARG A 119 -10.23 -2.07 -23.59
C ARG A 119 -10.82 -2.52 -22.26
N GLN A 120 -11.73 -3.46 -22.29
CA GLN A 120 -12.27 -4.04 -21.08
C GLN A 120 -11.22 -4.98 -20.45
N LEU A 121 -10.80 -4.66 -19.24
CA LEU A 121 -9.93 -5.49 -18.42
C LEU A 121 -10.75 -6.56 -17.70
N LYS A 122 -10.10 -7.66 -17.31
CA LYS A 122 -10.67 -8.63 -16.40
C LYS A 122 -10.59 -8.10 -14.97
N PRO A 123 -11.62 -8.36 -14.14
CA PRO A 123 -11.53 -8.07 -12.70
C PRO A 123 -10.38 -8.85 -12.07
N ASP A 124 -9.83 -8.29 -10.98
CA ASP A 124 -8.84 -8.96 -10.17
C ASP A 124 -9.41 -10.28 -9.60
N ASP A 125 -8.72 -11.39 -9.81
CA ASP A 125 -9.10 -12.74 -9.38
C ASP A 125 -7.92 -13.49 -8.73
N GLY A 126 -6.76 -12.80 -8.55
CA GLY A 126 -5.55 -13.33 -7.95
C GLY A 126 -5.59 -13.42 -6.42
N GLN A 127 -4.56 -14.04 -5.86
CA GLN A 127 -4.27 -14.02 -4.43
C GLN A 127 -3.15 -13.01 -4.18
N TYR A 128 -3.41 -12.03 -3.33
CA TYR A 128 -2.50 -10.93 -3.05
C TYR A 128 -2.17 -10.88 -1.56
N PHE A 129 -0.91 -10.67 -1.22
CA PHE A 129 -0.47 -10.54 0.16
C PHE A 129 -0.71 -9.14 0.70
N ARG A 130 -1.11 -9.05 1.99
CA ARG A 130 -1.24 -7.76 2.68
C ARG A 130 0.10 -7.03 2.84
N ASP A 131 1.18 -7.78 3.05
CA ASP A 131 2.56 -7.27 3.08
C ASP A 131 3.44 -8.13 2.18
N PRO A 132 3.72 -7.69 0.94
CA PRO A 132 4.60 -8.44 0.03
C PRO A 132 6.01 -8.65 0.59
N ASN A 133 6.55 -7.71 1.39
CA ASN A 133 7.88 -7.84 1.97
C ASN A 133 7.92 -8.96 3.02
N ALA A 134 6.95 -8.98 3.93
CA ALA A 134 6.84 -10.07 4.90
C ALA A 134 6.53 -11.43 4.25
N ALA A 135 5.76 -11.44 3.15
CA ALA A 135 5.46 -12.66 2.42
C ALA A 135 6.69 -13.28 1.74
N HIS A 136 7.55 -12.45 1.17
CA HIS A 136 8.79 -12.88 0.52
C HIS A 136 9.92 -13.16 1.52
N HIS A 137 10.03 -12.38 2.60
CA HIS A 137 11.08 -12.51 3.61
C HIS A 137 10.49 -12.46 5.03
N PRO A 138 9.82 -13.56 5.48
CA PRO A 138 8.94 -13.54 6.65
C PRO A 138 9.65 -13.39 7.98
N LYS A 139 10.90 -13.81 8.10
CA LYS A 139 11.66 -13.72 9.36
C LYS A 139 12.06 -12.29 9.70
N HIS A 140 12.49 -11.53 8.70
CA HIS A 140 13.05 -10.20 8.85
C HIS A 140 12.52 -9.25 7.78
N PRO A 141 11.25 -8.81 7.85
CA PRO A 141 10.59 -8.07 6.76
C PRO A 141 11.17 -6.67 6.51
N MET A 142 12.05 -6.17 7.39
CA MET A 142 12.77 -4.91 7.19
C MET A 142 14.14 -5.09 6.52
N GLU A 143 14.68 -6.29 6.50
CA GLU A 143 16.00 -6.61 5.96
C GLU A 143 16.16 -6.24 4.47
N PRO A 144 15.18 -6.47 3.57
CA PRO A 144 15.29 -6.04 2.17
C PRO A 144 15.53 -4.54 2.00
N MET A 145 14.89 -3.71 2.84
CA MET A 145 15.09 -2.28 2.87
C MET A 145 16.52 -1.91 3.29
N ILE A 146 17.00 -2.52 4.37
CA ILE A 146 18.34 -2.23 4.92
C ILE A 146 19.43 -2.70 3.95
N LEU A 147 19.32 -3.90 3.39
CA LEU A 147 20.28 -4.39 2.40
C LEU A 147 20.30 -3.53 1.12
N ALA A 148 19.15 -2.99 0.70
CA ALA A 148 19.11 -2.06 -0.43
C ALA A 148 19.83 -0.75 -0.11
N VAL A 149 19.71 -0.21 1.11
CA VAL A 149 20.44 0.98 1.57
C VAL A 149 21.93 0.70 1.62
N LEU A 150 22.35 -0.39 2.27
CA LEU A 150 23.77 -0.78 2.37
C LEU A 150 24.41 -1.02 0.99
N ALA A 151 23.68 -1.57 0.04
CA ALA A 151 24.16 -1.79 -1.33
C ALA A 151 24.41 -0.48 -2.14
N GLN A 152 23.84 0.64 -1.72
CA GLN A 152 23.98 1.94 -2.37
C GLN A 152 24.71 2.98 -1.51
N SER A 153 25.10 2.62 -0.26
CA SER A 153 25.83 3.50 0.65
C SER A 153 27.13 3.96 0.00
N THR A 154 27.31 5.28 -0.08
CA THR A 154 28.50 5.95 -0.60
C THR A 154 29.40 6.48 0.51
N HIS A 155 29.41 5.83 1.68
CA HIS A 155 30.19 6.17 2.87
C HIS A 155 29.69 7.39 3.68
N ASP A 156 28.53 7.97 3.35
CA ASP A 156 27.87 8.92 4.24
C ASP A 156 27.19 8.16 5.38
N ALA A 157 27.47 8.59 6.61
CA ALA A 157 26.91 7.94 7.80
C ALA A 157 25.39 7.95 7.80
N ILE A 158 24.80 6.79 8.13
CA ILE A 158 23.34 6.64 8.28
C ILE A 158 22.96 7.16 9.68
N GLU A 159 22.32 8.32 9.73
CA GLU A 159 21.95 9.01 10.98
C GLU A 159 20.43 8.97 11.25
N ASP A 160 19.70 8.03 10.65
CA ASP A 160 18.24 7.99 10.82
C ASP A 160 17.86 7.52 12.24
N ASP A 161 16.91 8.25 12.86
CA ASP A 161 16.37 7.94 14.19
C ASP A 161 15.29 6.86 14.13
N VAL A 162 14.54 6.88 13.02
CA VAL A 162 13.36 6.01 12.80
C VAL A 162 13.47 5.32 11.45
N VAL A 163 13.27 4.00 11.46
CA VAL A 163 13.15 3.16 10.27
C VAL A 163 11.73 2.59 10.20
N ALA A 164 11.00 2.92 9.15
CA ALA A 164 9.58 2.55 9.09
C ALA A 164 9.12 2.30 7.65
N CYS A 165 7.94 1.70 7.50
CA CYS A 165 7.22 1.74 6.24
C CYS A 165 6.05 2.73 6.30
N GLY A 166 5.64 3.21 5.13
CA GLY A 166 4.57 4.18 5.06
C GLY A 166 3.28 3.71 5.73
N SER A 167 2.96 2.39 5.71
CA SER A 167 1.79 1.85 6.41
C SER A 167 1.86 1.99 7.93
N THR A 168 3.03 1.82 8.55
CA THR A 168 3.18 1.95 10.01
C THR A 168 2.99 3.40 10.44
N LEU A 169 3.64 4.35 9.77
CA LEU A 169 3.44 5.78 10.06
C LEU A 169 1.99 6.21 9.76
N GLY A 170 1.41 5.75 8.64
CA GLY A 170 0.01 5.99 8.32
C GLY A 170 -0.96 5.45 9.37
N ASN A 171 -0.69 4.29 9.97
CA ASN A 171 -1.50 3.73 11.06
C ASN A 171 -1.42 4.56 12.34
N LEU A 172 -0.23 5.06 12.70
CA LEU A 172 -0.07 5.98 13.85
C LEU A 172 -0.81 7.30 13.61
N LEU A 173 -0.76 7.83 12.39
CA LEU A 173 -1.51 9.02 12.00
C LEU A 173 -3.02 8.80 12.13
N ARG A 174 -3.55 7.65 11.70
CA ARG A 174 -4.96 7.29 11.87
C ARG A 174 -5.37 7.21 13.33
N PHE A 175 -4.54 6.62 14.18
CA PHE A 175 -4.80 6.59 15.62
C PHE A 175 -4.95 8.01 16.18
N ILE A 176 -4.04 8.94 15.83
CA ILE A 176 -4.12 10.34 16.27
C ILE A 176 -5.37 11.05 15.72
N ARG A 177 -5.82 10.71 14.52
CA ARG A 177 -7.05 11.24 13.90
C ARG A 177 -8.34 10.61 14.43
N GLY A 178 -8.23 9.55 15.26
CA GLY A 178 -9.40 8.84 15.82
C GLY A 178 -10.11 7.95 14.83
N GLU A 179 -9.41 7.45 13.80
CA GLU A 179 -9.98 6.56 12.78
C GLU A 179 -10.10 5.12 13.31
N ASP A 180 -11.21 4.44 13.00
CA ASP A 180 -11.45 3.03 13.38
C ASP A 180 -10.76 2.07 12.41
N LYS A 181 -9.44 1.96 12.50
CA LYS A 181 -8.63 1.00 11.74
C LYS A 181 -7.74 0.20 12.66
N GLN A 182 -8.01 -1.10 12.75
CA GLN A 182 -7.19 -2.01 13.55
C GLN A 182 -5.80 -2.21 12.93
N PHE A 183 -4.78 -2.22 13.78
CA PHE A 183 -3.40 -2.51 13.37
C PHE A 183 -2.56 -3.06 14.52
N ARG A 184 -1.46 -3.73 14.15
CA ARG A 184 -0.38 -4.13 15.05
C ARG A 184 0.95 -3.68 14.44
N ILE A 185 1.85 -3.21 15.31
CA ILE A 185 3.20 -2.75 14.93
C ILE A 185 4.18 -3.28 15.98
N LEU A 186 5.23 -3.98 15.55
CA LEU A 186 6.36 -4.25 16.41
C LEU A 186 7.31 -3.06 16.40
N VAL A 187 7.86 -2.72 17.55
CA VAL A 187 8.83 -1.64 17.69
C VAL A 187 10.09 -2.19 18.32
N GLU A 188 11.22 -2.04 17.64
CA GLU A 188 12.50 -2.57 18.07
C GLU A 188 13.59 -1.50 17.98
N LEU A 189 14.41 -1.39 19.02
CA LEU A 189 15.61 -0.56 19.06
C LEU A 189 16.79 -1.34 18.47
N VAL A 190 17.32 -0.91 17.33
CA VAL A 190 18.44 -1.55 16.65
C VAL A 190 19.53 -0.51 16.43
N GLU A 191 20.66 -0.66 17.12
CA GLU A 191 21.85 0.21 16.96
C GLU A 191 21.52 1.72 16.99
N GLY A 192 20.68 2.13 17.96
CA GLY A 192 20.27 3.51 18.15
C GLY A 192 19.08 3.99 17.31
N ALA A 193 18.73 3.29 16.23
CA ALA A 193 17.53 3.58 15.45
C ALA A 193 16.32 2.76 15.93
N VAL A 194 15.12 3.33 15.85
CA VAL A 194 13.87 2.64 16.22
C VAL A 194 13.14 2.17 14.97
N PHE A 195 12.97 0.86 14.88
CA PHE A 195 12.27 0.20 13.78
C PHE A 195 10.79 0.04 14.09
N PHE A 196 9.91 0.51 13.20
CA PHE A 196 8.47 0.28 13.24
C PHE A 196 8.10 -0.76 12.19
N ILE A 197 7.78 -1.96 12.62
CA ILE A 197 7.60 -3.14 11.77
C ILE A 197 6.12 -3.47 11.71
N ARG A 198 5.53 -3.48 10.53
CA ARG A 198 4.15 -3.91 10.34
C ARG A 198 3.98 -5.37 10.75
N ARG A 199 2.93 -5.67 11.52
CA ARG A 199 2.59 -7.04 11.90
C ARG A 199 1.18 -7.39 11.41
N GLU A 200 1.09 -8.41 10.58
CA GLU A 200 -0.15 -9.07 10.19
C GLU A 200 -0.35 -10.36 11.01
N ASN A 201 -1.52 -11.01 10.91
CA ASN A 201 -1.76 -12.25 11.62
C ASN A 201 -0.78 -13.36 11.19
N THR A 202 -0.41 -13.38 9.92
CA THR A 202 0.71 -14.19 9.42
C THR A 202 1.51 -13.35 8.42
N PRO A 203 2.80 -13.65 8.20
CA PRO A 203 3.60 -12.96 7.17
C PRO A 203 3.01 -13.08 5.76
N ARG A 204 2.25 -14.14 5.50
CA ARG A 204 1.58 -14.42 4.22
C ARG A 204 0.07 -14.21 4.28
N GLU A 205 -0.38 -13.27 5.11
CA GLU A 205 -1.79 -12.90 5.19
C GLU A 205 -2.27 -12.41 3.83
N LEU A 206 -3.34 -13.03 3.33
CA LEU A 206 -3.94 -12.68 2.06
C LEU A 206 -4.98 -11.57 2.26
N ILE A 207 -5.18 -10.82 1.21
CA ILE A 207 -6.28 -9.88 1.11
C ILE A 207 -7.54 -10.67 0.80
N PRO A 208 -8.56 -10.64 1.65
CA PRO A 208 -9.78 -11.36 1.41
C PRO A 208 -10.62 -10.68 0.31
N ASP A 209 -11.36 -11.49 -0.45
CA ASP A 209 -12.40 -11.03 -1.37
C ASP A 209 -11.95 -9.93 -2.36
N VAL A 210 -10.72 -10.04 -2.89
CA VAL A 210 -10.20 -9.09 -3.88
C VAL A 210 -11.18 -9.02 -5.06
N LYS A 211 -11.60 -7.80 -5.37
CA LYS A 211 -12.52 -7.47 -6.46
C LYS A 211 -12.08 -6.14 -7.08
N GLY A 212 -12.59 -5.87 -8.28
CA GLY A 212 -12.25 -4.63 -8.97
C GLY A 212 -11.08 -4.77 -9.91
N TYR A 213 -10.25 -3.76 -10.03
CA TYR A 213 -9.22 -3.65 -11.06
C TYR A 213 -7.94 -2.99 -10.52
N GLY A 214 -7.71 -3.12 -9.22
CA GLY A 214 -6.57 -2.51 -8.54
C GLY A 214 -5.23 -3.09 -8.97
N HIS A 215 -5.21 -4.35 -9.42
CA HIS A 215 -4.02 -5.03 -9.94
C HIS A 215 -4.02 -5.09 -11.47
N SER A 216 -5.13 -5.45 -12.08
CA SER A 216 -5.22 -5.58 -13.55
C SER A 216 -5.08 -4.24 -14.28
N PHE A 217 -5.42 -3.12 -13.65
CA PHE A 217 -5.23 -1.81 -14.25
C PHE A 217 -3.74 -1.41 -14.33
N PRO A 218 -2.95 -1.39 -13.23
CA PRO A 218 -1.51 -1.12 -13.32
C PRO A 218 -0.79 -2.11 -14.24
N GLU A 219 -1.12 -3.40 -14.23
CA GLU A 219 -0.56 -4.39 -15.18
C GLU A 219 -0.80 -4.02 -16.65
N ALA A 220 -1.99 -3.46 -16.98
CA ALA A 220 -2.34 -3.09 -18.35
C ALA A 220 -1.80 -1.70 -18.76
N TYR A 221 -1.58 -0.80 -17.81
CA TYR A 221 -1.25 0.61 -18.07
C TYR A 221 0.18 0.99 -17.68
N THR A 222 0.97 0.03 -17.21
CA THR A 222 2.40 0.20 -16.94
C THR A 222 3.22 -0.91 -17.59
N THR A 223 4.53 -0.66 -17.76
CA THR A 223 5.45 -1.64 -18.36
C THR A 223 6.76 -1.62 -17.58
N TRP A 224 7.26 -2.79 -17.21
CA TRP A 224 8.61 -2.95 -16.68
C TRP A 224 9.64 -2.79 -17.79
N ASP A 225 10.62 -1.93 -17.59
CA ASP A 225 11.73 -1.78 -18.53
C ASP A 225 12.58 -3.06 -18.60
N ALA A 226 13.33 -3.24 -19.70
CA ALA A 226 14.08 -4.46 -19.98
C ALA A 226 15.14 -4.81 -18.90
N ASP A 227 15.73 -3.79 -18.27
CA ASP A 227 16.73 -3.89 -17.21
C ASP A 227 16.18 -4.39 -15.85
N VAL A 228 14.84 -4.39 -15.71
CA VAL A 228 14.13 -4.88 -14.51
C VAL A 228 13.02 -5.88 -14.84
N LYS A 229 13.15 -6.56 -15.96
CA LYS A 229 12.18 -7.59 -16.39
C LYS A 229 12.09 -8.69 -15.34
N GLY A 230 10.86 -9.14 -15.05
CA GLY A 230 10.57 -10.11 -13.98
C GLY A 230 10.37 -9.48 -12.61
N SER A 231 10.25 -8.16 -12.52
CA SER A 231 9.83 -7.48 -11.30
C SER A 231 8.33 -7.71 -11.05
N VAL A 232 7.98 -7.86 -9.76
CA VAL A 232 6.59 -8.03 -9.30
C VAL A 232 6.10 -6.84 -8.48
N SER A 233 7.01 -6.12 -7.82
CA SER A 233 6.70 -4.88 -7.11
C SER A 233 7.94 -4.00 -7.01
N HIS A 234 7.71 -2.71 -6.77
CA HIS A 234 8.76 -1.72 -6.57
C HIS A 234 8.63 -1.08 -5.20
N GLN A 235 9.71 -1.07 -4.44
CA GLN A 235 9.79 -0.45 -3.13
C GLN A 235 10.75 0.73 -3.18
N ARG A 236 10.30 1.89 -2.72
CA ARG A 236 11.11 3.10 -2.63
C ARG A 236 11.53 3.38 -1.20
N ILE A 237 12.71 3.94 -1.05
CA ILE A 237 13.29 4.34 0.23
C ILE A 237 13.67 5.80 0.13
N ILE A 238 13.06 6.61 0.98
CA ILE A 238 13.34 8.04 1.13
C ILE A 238 13.78 8.33 2.56
N SER A 239 14.58 9.37 2.75
CA SER A 239 14.86 9.94 4.07
C SER A 239 14.29 11.34 4.12
N TYR A 240 13.74 11.72 5.29
CA TYR A 240 13.25 13.07 5.55
C TYR A 240 13.24 13.39 7.05
N ARG A 241 13.08 14.67 7.40
CA ARG A 241 12.89 15.12 8.78
C ARG A 241 11.41 15.38 9.06
N PHE A 242 10.97 14.94 10.26
CA PHE A 242 9.65 15.21 10.79
C PHE A 242 9.68 15.11 12.32
N GLY A 243 9.10 16.09 13.03
CA GLY A 243 9.03 16.08 14.49
C GLY A 243 10.39 16.08 15.18
N ASP A 244 11.38 16.78 14.63
CA ASP A 244 12.79 16.78 15.08
C ASP A 244 13.48 15.41 15.02
N LEU A 245 12.98 14.50 14.18
CA LEU A 245 13.54 13.17 13.93
C LEU A 245 13.86 13.00 12.46
N ARG A 246 14.89 12.20 12.15
CA ARG A 246 15.18 11.75 10.80
C ARG A 246 14.58 10.38 10.56
N PHE A 247 13.79 10.25 9.50
CA PHE A 247 13.10 9.03 9.10
C PHE A 247 13.74 8.41 7.87
N LEU A 248 13.95 7.11 7.91
CA LEU A 248 14.20 6.27 6.74
C LEU A 248 12.88 5.52 6.43
N MET A 249 12.25 5.89 5.33
CA MET A 249 10.89 5.46 5.01
C MET A 249 10.84 4.60 3.76
N ARG A 250 10.23 3.40 3.86
CA ARG A 250 9.94 2.54 2.72
C ARG A 250 8.46 2.63 2.35
N PHE A 251 8.16 2.71 1.07
CA PHE A 251 6.80 2.59 0.53
C PHE A 251 6.81 1.89 -0.83
N GLU A 252 5.68 1.31 -1.20
CA GLU A 252 5.48 0.73 -2.53
C GLU A 252 5.16 1.84 -3.52
N GLY A 253 5.87 1.87 -4.66
CA GLY A 253 5.67 2.83 -5.74
C GLY A 253 4.94 2.17 -6.90
N ASP A 254 3.79 2.72 -7.31
CA ASP A 254 2.95 2.16 -8.37
C ASP A 254 3.57 2.31 -9.76
N GLY A 255 4.45 3.30 -9.94
CA GLY A 255 5.14 3.50 -11.21
C GLY A 255 5.81 4.87 -11.33
N TYR A 256 6.28 5.18 -12.56
CA TYR A 256 6.84 6.49 -12.89
C TYR A 256 6.35 6.99 -14.24
N ILE A 257 6.24 8.32 -14.36
CA ILE A 257 5.99 9.01 -15.61
C ILE A 257 7.33 9.50 -16.13
N GLN A 258 7.70 9.12 -17.36
CA GLN A 258 8.95 9.58 -17.95
C GLN A 258 8.90 11.10 -18.18
N ALA A 259 9.86 11.81 -17.63
CA ALA A 259 10.00 13.24 -17.89
C ALA A 259 10.26 13.46 -19.40
N GLY A 260 9.29 14.00 -20.08
CA GLY A 260 9.34 14.35 -21.49
C GLY A 260 8.70 15.70 -21.67
N GLY A 261 9.50 16.75 -21.88
CA GLY A 261 9.13 18.06 -22.46
C GLY A 261 7.93 18.76 -21.83
N GLU A 262 8.22 19.88 -21.21
CA GLU A 262 7.39 21.08 -20.96
C GLU A 262 5.91 20.90 -20.57
N ASP A 263 5.62 21.42 -19.40
CA ASP A 263 4.34 21.97 -18.89
C ASP A 263 3.03 21.35 -19.40
N LYS A 264 2.46 20.42 -18.64
CA LYS A 264 1.02 20.19 -18.69
C LYS A 264 0.40 20.30 -17.30
N LYS A 265 -0.24 21.42 -17.06
CA LYS A 265 -1.32 21.62 -16.08
C LYS A 265 -2.34 20.51 -16.24
N THR A 266 -2.97 20.09 -15.16
CA THR A 266 -4.08 19.12 -15.05
C THR A 266 -4.68 18.74 -16.42
N SER A 267 -4.21 17.64 -17.00
CA SER A 267 -4.68 17.20 -18.31
C SER A 267 -5.59 15.98 -18.10
N GLN A 268 -6.86 16.16 -18.45
CA GLN A 268 -7.72 15.00 -18.70
C GLN A 268 -7.14 14.25 -19.91
N TYR A 269 -6.64 13.05 -19.68
CA TYR A 269 -6.15 12.21 -20.73
C TYR A 269 -7.31 11.73 -21.59
N ARG A 270 -7.35 12.18 -22.86
CA ARG A 270 -8.22 11.63 -23.90
C ARG A 270 -7.39 10.73 -24.80
N PRO A 271 -7.78 9.47 -25.05
CA PRO A 271 -7.00 8.50 -25.86
C PRO A 271 -6.68 8.97 -27.30
N SER A 272 -7.35 10.00 -27.80
CA SER A 272 -7.24 10.44 -29.19
C SER A 272 -6.05 11.34 -29.51
N GLU A 273 -5.25 11.81 -28.53
CA GLU A 273 -4.17 12.80 -28.80
C GLU A 273 -2.76 12.22 -28.95
N LEU A 274 -2.59 10.87 -28.91
CA LEU A 274 -1.28 10.22 -28.96
C LEU A 274 -1.02 9.39 -30.21
N THR A 275 -1.71 9.65 -31.32
CA THR A 275 -1.68 8.76 -32.50
C THR A 275 -0.43 8.85 -33.38
N ASP A 276 0.54 9.76 -33.15
CA ASP A 276 1.59 9.98 -34.14
C ASP A 276 3.03 9.51 -33.82
N VAL A 277 3.31 8.88 -32.68
CA VAL A 277 4.71 8.58 -32.32
C VAL A 277 5.05 7.10 -32.06
N ILE A 278 4.10 6.20 -31.89
CA ILE A 278 4.42 4.80 -31.56
C ILE A 278 3.61 3.82 -32.43
N ALA A 279 4.05 3.59 -33.62
CA ALA A 279 3.61 2.46 -34.44
C ALA A 279 4.83 1.71 -34.95
N LYS A 280 5.12 0.54 -34.43
CA LYS A 280 5.52 -0.71 -35.07
C LYS A 280 6.17 -1.78 -34.18
N ASP A 281 6.77 -1.44 -33.02
CA ASP A 281 7.52 -2.46 -32.26
C ASP A 281 6.78 -2.99 -30.99
N ALA A 282 5.55 -2.55 -30.72
CA ALA A 282 4.86 -2.85 -29.47
C ALA A 282 3.95 -4.09 -29.52
N VAL A 283 3.63 -4.63 -30.68
CA VAL A 283 2.61 -5.69 -30.82
C VAL A 283 3.16 -7.08 -30.50
N ASP A 284 4.41 -7.36 -30.78
CA ASP A 284 5.02 -8.69 -30.54
C ASP A 284 5.49 -8.91 -29.09
N GLY A 285 5.73 -7.82 -28.34
CA GLY A 285 6.05 -7.90 -26.91
C GLY A 285 4.84 -8.14 -25.98
N LEU A 286 3.64 -7.78 -26.45
CA LEU A 286 2.45 -7.77 -25.61
C LEU A 286 1.84 -9.16 -25.40
N THR A 287 1.94 -10.05 -26.38
CA THR A 287 1.43 -11.42 -26.30
C THR A 287 2.26 -12.33 -25.41
N ALA A 288 3.57 -12.10 -25.32
CA ALA A 288 4.46 -12.87 -24.44
C ALA A 288 4.33 -12.46 -22.95
N ALA A 289 3.96 -11.21 -22.66
CA ALA A 289 3.77 -10.72 -21.28
C ALA A 289 2.46 -11.18 -20.66
N LEU A 290 1.43 -11.42 -21.47
CA LEU A 290 0.10 -11.85 -20.98
C LEU A 290 0.04 -13.30 -20.49
N ASP A 291 0.97 -14.15 -20.92
CA ASP A 291 1.03 -15.56 -20.49
C ASP A 291 1.86 -15.75 -19.21
N GLN A 292 2.64 -14.76 -18.76
CA GLN A 292 3.50 -14.86 -17.58
C GLN A 292 2.90 -14.26 -16.30
N SER A 293 1.79 -13.52 -16.36
CA SER A 293 1.18 -12.86 -15.18
C SER A 293 0.29 -13.79 -14.34
N ARG A 294 0.30 -15.09 -14.56
CA ARG A 294 -0.26 -16.02 -13.58
C ARG A 294 0.78 -16.24 -12.48
N MET A 295 0.83 -15.35 -11.50
CA MET A 295 1.48 -15.62 -10.22
C MET A 295 0.79 -16.80 -9.55
N THR A 296 1.22 -18.00 -9.86
CA THR A 296 1.18 -19.09 -8.91
C THR A 296 2.22 -18.69 -7.86
N ALA A 297 1.75 -18.21 -6.71
CA ALA A 297 2.59 -17.93 -5.55
C ALA A 297 3.23 -19.25 -5.09
N ALA A 298 4.28 -19.68 -5.77
CA ALA A 298 5.22 -20.64 -5.22
C ALA A 298 5.93 -19.88 -4.11
N ALA A 299 5.43 -20.09 -2.89
CA ALA A 299 6.01 -19.49 -1.71
C ALA A 299 7.47 -19.92 -1.59
N PRO A 300 8.45 -19.00 -1.48
CA PRO A 300 9.83 -19.34 -1.17
C PRO A 300 9.87 -20.22 0.08
N SER A 301 10.81 -21.15 0.15
CA SER A 301 10.99 -21.97 1.34
C SER A 301 11.30 -21.08 2.54
N ALA A 302 10.62 -21.29 3.66
CA ALA A 302 10.86 -20.52 4.87
C ALA A 302 12.30 -20.81 5.35
N GLY A 303 13.21 -19.81 5.19
CA GLY A 303 14.60 -19.93 5.62
C GLY A 303 15.66 -19.71 4.55
N SER A 304 15.28 -19.40 3.30
CA SER A 304 16.24 -19.00 2.27
C SER A 304 16.80 -17.61 2.56
N GLU A 305 18.11 -17.45 2.34
CA GLU A 305 18.83 -16.19 2.43
C GLU A 305 18.35 -15.23 1.35
N LEU A 306 18.23 -13.92 1.67
CA LEU A 306 17.84 -12.90 0.72
C LEU A 306 18.97 -12.59 -0.25
N THR A 307 18.72 -12.76 -1.54
CA THR A 307 19.68 -12.45 -2.60
C THR A 307 19.49 -11.00 -3.07
N VAL A 308 20.58 -10.24 -3.09
CA VAL A 308 20.64 -8.89 -3.67
C VAL A 308 21.33 -8.94 -5.03
N SER A 309 20.63 -8.50 -6.07
CA SER A 309 21.18 -8.37 -7.44
C SER A 309 21.24 -6.91 -7.87
N SER A 310 22.28 -6.53 -8.62
CA SER A 310 22.37 -5.18 -9.18
C SER A 310 21.61 -5.12 -10.51
N ALA A 311 20.51 -4.36 -10.54
CA ALA A 311 19.75 -4.12 -11.77
C ALA A 311 18.86 -2.87 -11.61
N GLY A 312 18.46 -2.31 -12.76
CA GLY A 312 17.64 -1.11 -12.80
C GLY A 312 18.43 0.19 -12.64
N LYS A 313 17.70 1.26 -12.46
CA LYS A 313 18.23 2.61 -12.30
C LYS A 313 17.33 3.43 -11.41
N LEU A 314 17.88 4.15 -10.47
CA LEU A 314 17.13 5.05 -9.61
C LEU A 314 16.40 6.12 -10.45
N VAL A 315 15.09 6.20 -10.27
CA VAL A 315 14.22 7.21 -10.92
C VAL A 315 14.08 8.40 -9.98
N ASN A 316 14.06 9.62 -10.52
CA ASN A 316 13.83 10.82 -9.74
C ASN A 316 12.46 10.75 -9.03
N GLN A 317 12.39 11.20 -7.77
CA GLN A 317 11.15 11.28 -6.98
C GLN A 317 10.07 12.07 -7.71
N GLU A 318 10.44 13.14 -8.42
CA GLU A 318 9.51 13.99 -9.18
C GLU A 318 8.70 13.25 -10.25
N CYS A 319 9.16 12.08 -10.67
CA CYS A 319 8.51 11.26 -11.70
C CYS A 319 7.61 10.16 -11.13
N VAL A 320 7.68 9.89 -9.83
CA VAL A 320 6.94 8.77 -9.21
C VAL A 320 5.49 9.12 -9.01
N PHE A 321 4.60 8.18 -9.28
CA PHE A 321 3.16 8.35 -9.05
C PHE A 321 2.61 7.28 -8.10
N ASP A 322 1.50 7.64 -7.51
CA ASP A 322 0.57 6.75 -6.81
C ASP A 322 -0.71 6.63 -7.65
N LEU A 323 -1.36 5.48 -7.62
CA LEU A 323 -2.48 5.18 -8.48
C LEU A 323 -3.69 4.67 -7.70
N LYS A 324 -4.88 5.10 -8.12
CA LYS A 324 -6.15 4.63 -7.59
C LYS A 324 -7.14 4.39 -8.71
N THR A 325 -7.84 3.25 -8.64
CA THR A 325 -8.98 2.97 -9.52
C THR A 325 -10.29 3.11 -8.76
N ARG A 326 -11.34 3.55 -9.45
CA ARG A 326 -12.70 3.67 -8.91
C ARG A 326 -13.73 3.33 -9.98
N SER A 327 -14.87 2.80 -9.56
CA SER A 327 -16.03 2.69 -10.44
C SER A 327 -16.55 4.07 -10.81
N ILE A 328 -17.00 4.26 -12.06
CA ILE A 328 -17.62 5.50 -12.51
C ILE A 328 -18.86 5.87 -11.66
N ARG A 329 -19.54 4.89 -11.10
CA ARG A 329 -20.67 5.10 -10.19
C ARG A 329 -20.25 5.81 -8.90
N ARG A 330 -19.01 5.61 -8.45
CA ARG A 330 -18.49 6.32 -7.28
C ARG A 330 -18.36 7.82 -7.54
N LYS A 331 -18.11 8.22 -8.79
CA LYS A 331 -18.05 9.64 -9.19
C LYS A 331 -19.38 10.38 -9.01
N GLU A 332 -20.51 9.64 -9.00
CA GLU A 332 -21.83 10.19 -8.73
C GLU A 332 -22.06 10.52 -7.25
N VAL A 333 -21.31 9.86 -6.36
CA VAL A 333 -21.43 9.99 -4.90
C VAL A 333 -20.30 10.84 -4.32
N ALA A 334 -19.08 10.72 -4.83
CA ALA A 334 -17.91 11.45 -4.39
C ALA A 334 -17.19 12.04 -5.60
N SER A 335 -16.90 13.33 -5.55
CA SER A 335 -16.14 14.02 -6.59
C SER A 335 -14.71 13.48 -6.72
N PHE A 336 -14.00 13.92 -7.77
CA PHE A 336 -12.56 13.71 -7.88
C PHE A 336 -11.83 14.26 -6.65
N GLU A 337 -12.18 15.47 -6.22
CA GLU A 337 -11.54 16.17 -5.10
C GLU A 337 -11.75 15.42 -3.77
N ASP A 338 -12.95 14.88 -3.53
CA ASP A 338 -13.22 14.07 -2.34
C ASP A 338 -12.39 12.79 -2.33
N THR A 339 -12.37 12.04 -3.46
CA THR A 339 -11.55 10.84 -3.60
C THR A 339 -10.05 11.14 -3.46
N PHE A 340 -9.61 12.28 -3.99
CA PHE A 340 -8.22 12.72 -3.89
C PHE A 340 -7.86 13.12 -2.45
N ALA A 341 -8.74 13.86 -1.76
CA ALA A 341 -8.53 14.29 -0.37
C ALA A 341 -8.31 13.09 0.57
N GLU A 342 -9.00 11.97 0.34
CA GLU A 342 -8.78 10.71 1.07
C GLU A 342 -7.35 10.18 0.93
N GLN A 343 -6.64 10.51 -0.14
CA GLN A 343 -5.28 10.01 -0.40
C GLN A 343 -4.18 10.93 0.15
N LEU A 344 -4.49 12.18 0.51
CA LEU A 344 -3.51 13.17 0.95
C LEU A 344 -2.63 12.68 2.12
N PRO A 345 -3.14 12.01 3.17
CA PRO A 345 -2.30 11.48 4.25
C PRO A 345 -1.23 10.49 3.73
N ARG A 346 -1.60 9.63 2.80
CA ARG A 346 -0.70 8.64 2.19
C ARG A 346 0.33 9.32 1.31
N LEU A 347 -0.10 10.23 0.45
CA LEU A 347 0.79 11.01 -0.42
C LEU A 347 1.77 11.86 0.40
N TRP A 348 1.32 12.41 1.54
CA TRP A 348 2.17 13.13 2.47
C TRP A 348 3.25 12.25 3.09
N VAL A 349 2.90 11.07 3.64
CA VAL A 349 3.87 10.13 4.22
C VAL A 349 4.93 9.69 3.21
N ALA A 350 4.52 9.42 1.97
CA ALA A 350 5.39 8.90 0.90
C ALA A 350 6.02 10.01 0.04
N GLN A 351 5.65 11.29 0.26
CA GLN A 351 6.11 12.45 -0.51
C GLN A 351 6.02 12.21 -2.02
N ILE A 352 4.89 11.62 -2.48
CA ILE A 352 4.65 11.29 -3.89
C ILE A 352 4.07 12.52 -4.60
N PRO A 353 4.74 13.00 -5.67
CA PRO A 353 4.36 14.25 -6.35
C PRO A 353 3.29 14.09 -7.44
N GLN A 354 3.00 12.86 -7.87
CA GLN A 354 2.04 12.59 -8.94
C GLN A 354 0.97 11.60 -8.46
N PHE A 355 -0.29 11.86 -8.78
CA PHE A 355 -1.40 10.97 -8.47
C PHE A 355 -2.23 10.67 -9.72
N ILE A 356 -2.51 9.40 -9.96
CA ILE A 356 -3.35 8.94 -11.07
C ILE A 356 -4.64 8.38 -10.49
N LEU A 357 -5.78 8.99 -10.87
CA LEU A 357 -7.11 8.46 -10.57
C LEU A 357 -7.77 8.01 -11.88
N ALA A 358 -8.12 6.74 -11.93
CA ALA A 358 -8.73 6.11 -13.09
C ALA A 358 -10.13 5.59 -12.76
N TYR A 359 -11.15 6.12 -13.42
CA TYR A 359 -12.52 5.65 -13.31
C TYR A 359 -12.83 4.63 -14.39
N HIS A 360 -13.58 3.57 -14.02
CA HIS A 360 -13.97 2.53 -14.95
C HIS A 360 -15.49 2.27 -14.96
N ASP A 361 -16.00 1.88 -16.10
CA ASP A 361 -17.28 1.16 -16.23
C ASP A 361 -17.00 -0.31 -16.55
N ARG A 362 -17.25 -1.20 -15.58
CA ARG A 362 -17.06 -2.66 -15.69
C ARG A 362 -15.71 -3.08 -16.29
N GLY A 363 -14.64 -2.35 -15.96
CA GLY A 363 -13.28 -2.66 -16.40
C GLY A 363 -12.82 -1.91 -17.66
N THR A 364 -13.64 -1.05 -18.23
CA THR A 364 -13.24 -0.15 -19.31
C THR A 364 -12.91 1.22 -18.72
N PHE A 365 -11.68 1.68 -18.89
CA PHE A 365 -11.15 2.92 -18.34
C PHE A 365 -11.07 3.99 -19.42
N GLU A 366 -11.92 5.00 -19.34
CA GLU A 366 -11.99 6.12 -20.29
C GLU A 366 -11.69 7.47 -19.62
N ASP A 367 -11.83 7.54 -18.29
CA ASP A 367 -11.63 8.73 -17.49
C ASP A 367 -10.43 8.53 -16.57
N ILE A 368 -9.26 8.97 -17.03
CA ILE A 368 -7.98 8.85 -16.33
C ILE A 368 -7.43 10.27 -16.13
N THR A 369 -7.22 10.65 -14.89
CA THR A 369 -6.69 11.94 -14.50
C THR A 369 -5.33 11.80 -13.86
N VAL A 370 -4.35 12.54 -14.32
CA VAL A 370 -3.02 12.68 -13.70
C VAL A 370 -2.93 14.04 -13.04
N LYS A 371 -2.64 14.08 -11.74
CA LYS A 371 -2.58 15.33 -10.95
C LYS A 371 -1.21 15.46 -10.28
N ASP A 372 -0.62 16.67 -10.36
CA ASP A 372 0.49 17.07 -9.50
C ASP A 372 -0.05 17.35 -8.09
N THR A 373 0.49 16.67 -7.09
CA THR A 373 -0.04 16.67 -5.72
C THR A 373 0.72 17.61 -4.78
N ARG A 374 1.86 18.16 -5.19
CA ARG A 374 2.80 18.87 -4.32
C ARG A 374 2.16 20.03 -3.56
N LYS A 375 1.37 20.84 -4.26
CA LYS A 375 0.67 21.99 -3.65
C LYS A 375 -0.42 21.53 -2.67
N ASP A 376 -1.19 20.51 -3.05
CA ASP A 376 -2.28 19.98 -2.23
C ASP A 376 -1.74 19.30 -0.96
N VAL A 377 -0.67 18.52 -1.09
CA VAL A 377 -0.02 17.87 0.06
C VAL A 377 0.54 18.91 1.04
N LYS A 378 1.18 19.99 0.54
CA LYS A 378 1.66 21.09 1.39
C LYS A 378 0.52 21.93 2.00
N ALA A 379 -0.57 22.12 1.30
CA ALA A 379 -1.76 22.76 1.84
C ALA A 379 -2.40 21.92 2.94
N TRP A 380 -2.57 20.62 2.69
CA TRP A 380 -3.06 19.66 3.68
C TRP A 380 -2.15 19.61 4.93
N GLU A 381 -0.83 19.54 4.76
CA GLU A 381 0.15 19.54 5.86
C GLU A 381 -0.04 20.76 6.77
N ARG A 382 -0.18 21.95 6.18
CA ARG A 382 -0.42 23.19 6.93
C ARG A 382 -1.76 23.19 7.70
N GLN A 383 -2.80 22.59 7.13
CA GLN A 383 -4.11 22.47 7.79
C GLN A 383 -4.10 21.43 8.93
N GLN A 384 -3.14 20.53 8.94
CA GLN A 384 -3.06 19.42 9.90
C GLN A 384 -1.99 19.62 10.98
N VAL A 385 -1.47 20.84 11.19
CA VAL A 385 -0.40 21.13 12.16
C VAL A 385 -0.68 20.51 13.53
N ASP A 386 -1.87 20.70 14.08
CA ASP A 386 -2.27 20.14 15.38
C ASP A 386 -2.23 18.59 15.41
N VAL A 387 -2.74 17.95 14.36
CA VAL A 387 -2.71 16.49 14.23
C VAL A 387 -1.28 15.98 14.08
N LEU A 388 -0.47 16.64 13.25
CA LEU A 388 0.89 16.24 12.97
C LEU A 388 1.82 16.48 14.17
N SER A 389 1.63 17.56 14.92
CA SER A 389 2.33 17.82 16.17
C SER A 389 2.04 16.75 17.24
N ARG A 390 0.78 16.30 17.35
CA ARG A 390 0.40 15.16 18.22
C ARG A 390 1.00 13.85 17.73
N LEU A 391 1.09 13.63 16.41
CA LEU A 391 1.77 12.46 15.83
C LEU A 391 3.27 12.46 16.20
N ALA A 392 3.95 13.59 16.07
CA ALA A 392 5.35 13.71 16.48
C ALA A 392 5.53 13.41 17.99
N ALA A 393 4.67 13.97 18.85
CA ALA A 393 4.67 13.69 20.27
C ALA A 393 4.46 12.21 20.60
N LEU A 394 3.53 11.53 19.91
CA LEU A 394 3.32 10.08 20.02
C LEU A 394 4.59 9.29 19.66
N ILE A 395 5.23 9.62 18.53
CA ILE A 395 6.43 8.91 18.05
C ILE A 395 7.57 9.07 19.06
N HIS A 396 7.83 10.28 19.53
CA HIS A 396 8.83 10.52 20.60
C HIS A 396 8.52 9.74 21.89
N HIS A 397 7.25 9.67 22.26
CA HIS A 397 6.83 8.89 23.43
C HIS A 397 7.13 7.38 23.23
N ILE A 398 6.81 6.81 22.08
CA ILE A 398 7.11 5.41 21.75
C ILE A 398 8.61 5.15 21.75
N ILE A 399 9.41 6.05 21.16
CA ILE A 399 10.88 5.98 21.16
C ILE A 399 11.42 5.94 22.60
N ASN A 400 10.92 6.79 23.49
CA ASN A 400 11.33 6.81 24.88
C ASN A 400 10.93 5.52 25.59
N LEU A 401 9.73 5.00 25.35
CA LEU A 401 9.28 3.73 25.91
C LEU A 401 10.18 2.58 25.49
N VAL A 402 10.45 2.39 24.19
CA VAL A 402 11.27 1.29 23.72
C VAL A 402 12.74 1.42 24.20
N LYS A 403 13.28 2.64 24.26
CA LYS A 403 14.62 2.91 24.81
C LYS A 403 14.73 2.60 26.31
N SER A 404 13.65 2.72 27.07
CA SER A 404 13.62 2.40 28.51
C SER A 404 13.53 0.89 28.80
N ARG A 405 13.24 0.07 27.80
CA ARG A 405 13.12 -1.36 27.98
C ARG A 405 14.48 -2.07 27.91
N PRO A 406 14.75 -3.05 28.78
CA PRO A 406 16.00 -3.81 28.74
C PRO A 406 16.20 -4.61 27.46
N ASP A 407 15.09 -5.10 26.88
CA ASP A 407 15.06 -5.88 25.65
C ASP A 407 14.99 -5.00 24.37
N GLY A 408 14.74 -3.70 24.51
CA GLY A 408 14.57 -2.77 23.40
C GLY A 408 13.40 -3.10 22.50
N LYS A 409 12.36 -3.79 22.98
CA LYS A 409 11.26 -4.30 22.16
C LYS A 409 9.89 -4.03 22.80
N LEU A 410 8.91 -3.73 21.97
CA LEU A 410 7.50 -3.65 22.35
C LEU A 410 6.59 -3.90 21.15
N GLU A 411 5.32 -4.12 21.42
CA GLU A 411 4.27 -4.23 20.43
C GLU A 411 3.20 -3.16 20.68
N LEU A 412 2.80 -2.45 19.63
CA LEU A 412 1.66 -1.55 19.60
C LEU A 412 0.45 -2.26 19.00
N ARG A 413 -0.70 -2.15 19.62
CA ARG A 413 -1.96 -2.73 19.14
C ARG A 413 -3.10 -1.72 19.26
N HIS A 414 -3.76 -1.44 18.15
CA HIS A 414 -4.96 -0.60 18.07
C HIS A 414 -6.14 -1.46 17.63
N VAL A 415 -7.15 -1.55 18.46
CA VAL A 415 -8.38 -2.35 18.22
C VAL A 415 -9.62 -1.51 18.45
N THR A 416 -9.55 -0.59 19.42
CA THR A 416 -10.66 0.27 19.79
C THR A 416 -10.29 1.72 19.53
N VAL A 417 -11.17 2.47 18.89
CA VAL A 417 -10.96 3.90 18.60
C VAL A 417 -10.49 4.65 19.85
N GLY A 418 -9.48 5.47 19.69
CA GLY A 418 -8.90 6.29 20.75
C GLY A 418 -7.99 5.55 21.73
N THR A 419 -7.77 4.23 21.57
CA THR A 419 -6.96 3.42 22.48
C THR A 419 -5.84 2.71 21.73
N LEU A 420 -4.58 2.96 22.13
CA LEU A 420 -3.39 2.26 21.65
C LEU A 420 -2.76 1.48 22.80
N GLU A 421 -2.82 0.16 22.75
CA GLU A 421 -2.17 -0.72 23.72
C GLU A 421 -0.66 -0.79 23.42
N VAL A 422 0.15 -0.65 24.46
CA VAL A 422 1.59 -0.93 24.47
C VAL A 422 1.79 -2.25 25.19
N ARG A 423 2.35 -3.24 24.54
CA ARG A 423 2.49 -4.61 25.04
C ARG A 423 3.93 -5.09 24.95
N GLU A 424 4.27 -6.10 25.74
CA GLU A 424 5.50 -6.87 25.55
C GLU A 424 5.47 -7.53 24.16
N GLN A 425 6.61 -7.48 23.45
CA GLN A 425 6.79 -8.27 22.24
C GLN A 425 7.14 -9.69 22.64
N LEU A 426 6.41 -10.69 22.15
CA LEU A 426 6.71 -12.08 22.37
C LEU A 426 7.89 -12.53 21.48
N ALA A 427 8.67 -13.49 21.98
CA ALA A 427 9.89 -13.97 21.29
C ALA A 427 9.61 -14.60 19.90
N ASP A 428 8.41 -15.13 19.67
CA ASP A 428 7.98 -15.69 18.39
C ASP A 428 7.65 -14.63 17.32
N ALA A 429 7.59 -13.36 17.71
CA ALA A 429 7.39 -12.26 16.78
C ALA A 429 8.58 -11.98 15.86
N GLY A 430 9.77 -12.50 16.21
CA GLY A 430 11.02 -12.31 15.48
C GLY A 430 11.67 -10.96 15.73
N ASP A 431 12.71 -10.69 14.96
CA ASP A 431 13.53 -9.49 15.01
C ASP A 431 13.43 -8.68 13.70
N ALA A 432 13.69 -7.38 13.78
CA ALA A 432 13.70 -6.50 12.61
C ALA A 432 14.69 -6.97 11.54
N LEU A 433 15.87 -7.40 11.99
CA LEU A 433 17.01 -7.81 11.16
C LEU A 433 17.60 -9.12 11.70
N SER A 434 18.20 -9.93 10.82
CA SER A 434 19.09 -11.01 11.23
C SER A 434 20.36 -10.47 11.89
N ASP A 435 21.05 -11.30 12.67
CA ASP A 435 22.30 -10.90 13.33
C ASP A 435 23.34 -10.39 12.31
N ALA A 436 23.48 -11.09 11.18
CA ALA A 436 24.41 -10.70 10.13
C ALA A 436 24.13 -9.31 9.54
N VAL A 437 22.86 -8.97 9.30
CA VAL A 437 22.49 -7.66 8.76
C VAL A 437 22.50 -6.60 9.84
N ARG A 438 22.22 -6.95 11.10
CA ARG A 438 22.39 -6.06 12.26
C ARG A 438 23.86 -5.62 12.40
N ASP A 439 24.81 -6.54 12.27
CA ASP A 439 26.25 -6.23 12.33
C ASP A 439 26.69 -5.31 11.19
N LEU A 440 26.19 -5.52 9.98
CA LEU A 440 26.43 -4.63 8.84
C LEU A 440 25.85 -3.23 9.08
N TRP A 441 24.63 -3.16 9.60
CA TRP A 441 23.96 -1.91 9.94
C TRP A 441 24.71 -1.14 11.04
N ALA A 442 25.15 -1.83 12.10
CA ALA A 442 25.96 -1.27 13.18
C ALA A 442 27.26 -0.64 12.66
N LYS A 443 27.93 -1.33 11.74
CA LYS A 443 29.18 -0.86 11.14
C LYS A 443 28.99 0.44 10.36
N GLU A 444 27.96 0.52 9.51
CA GLU A 444 27.68 1.75 8.72
C GLU A 444 27.28 2.93 9.62
N ARG A 445 26.54 2.67 10.71
CA ARG A 445 26.20 3.71 11.69
C ARG A 445 27.39 4.11 12.56
N GLY A 446 28.28 3.19 12.93
CA GLY A 446 29.47 3.44 13.77
C GLY A 446 30.55 4.24 13.06
N THR A 447 30.59 4.29 11.74
CA THR A 447 31.51 5.17 10.99
C THR A 447 31.13 6.65 11.11
N ALA A 448 29.92 6.97 11.59
CA ALA A 448 29.44 8.32 11.85
C ALA A 448 30.12 9.00 13.05
N ASP A 449 30.37 8.24 14.11
CA ASP A 449 30.96 8.81 15.36
C ASP A 449 32.41 9.32 15.19
N GLY A 450 33.06 8.94 14.08
CA GLY A 450 34.42 9.38 13.75
C GLY A 450 34.53 10.74 13.03
N VAL A 451 33.43 11.28 12.49
CA VAL A 451 33.43 12.46 11.59
C VAL A 451 32.81 13.72 12.24
N SER A 452 32.14 13.61 13.37
CA SER A 452 31.32 14.69 13.92
C SER A 452 32.07 15.70 14.82
N SER A 453 33.41 15.74 14.85
CA SER A 453 34.15 16.63 15.76
C SER A 453 34.63 17.98 15.20
N GLU A 454 34.23 18.40 13.99
CA GLU A 454 34.55 19.76 13.51
C GLU A 454 33.36 20.39 12.72
N ARG A 455 32.37 20.93 13.40
CA ARG A 455 31.51 21.98 12.83
C ARG A 455 31.65 23.27 13.63
N LYS A 456 32.33 24.23 13.03
CA LYS A 456 32.39 25.62 13.49
C LYS A 456 31.05 26.28 13.20
N ASP A 457 30.49 26.88 14.25
CA ASP A 457 29.35 27.80 14.20
C ASP A 457 29.67 28.99 13.28
N VAL A 458 28.81 29.21 12.28
CA VAL A 458 28.74 30.48 11.55
C VAL A 458 27.33 31.02 11.72
N ASP A 459 27.25 31.98 12.63
CA ASP A 459 26.13 32.88 12.87
C ASP A 459 25.94 33.83 11.66
N GLY A 460 24.71 34.06 11.21
CA GLY A 460 24.42 35.01 10.14
C GLY A 460 22.92 35.14 9.89
N GLY A 461 22.24 35.91 10.73
CA GLY A 461 20.81 36.23 10.57
C GLY A 461 20.53 37.16 9.41
N GLU A 462 19.42 36.94 8.74
CA GLU A 462 18.66 37.98 8.03
C GLU A 462 17.13 37.73 8.15
N HIS A 463 16.50 38.67 8.82
CA HIS A 463 15.05 38.85 8.90
C HIS A 463 14.48 39.26 7.54
N ARG A 464 13.39 38.59 7.11
CA ARG A 464 12.49 39.13 6.07
C ARG A 464 11.05 38.97 6.56
N ASP A 465 10.41 40.13 6.61
CA ASP A 465 8.99 40.33 6.89
C ASP A 465 8.13 39.70 5.78
N TYR A 466 7.05 39.00 6.17
CA TYR A 466 5.99 38.57 5.27
C TYR A 466 4.64 39.12 5.73
N GLU A 467 3.99 39.78 4.79
CA GLU A 467 2.68 40.42 4.90
C GLU A 467 1.54 39.42 5.09
N GLU A 468 0.56 39.81 5.88
CA GLU A 468 -0.67 39.06 6.18
C GLU A 468 -1.62 39.01 4.98
N GLU A 469 -2.22 37.86 4.70
CA GLU A 469 -3.38 37.69 3.82
C GLU A 469 -4.54 36.96 4.55
N PRO A 470 -5.82 37.16 4.14
CA PRO A 470 -6.95 37.15 5.05
C PRO A 470 -7.62 35.79 5.31
N GLU A 471 -8.33 35.77 6.44
CA GLU A 471 -9.18 34.71 6.98
C GLU A 471 -10.26 34.22 5.99
N TYR A 472 -10.40 32.88 5.87
CA TYR A 472 -11.57 32.22 5.31
C TYR A 472 -12.31 31.39 6.37
N ASN A 473 -13.63 31.56 6.37
CA ASN A 473 -14.61 31.01 7.29
C ASN A 473 -14.61 29.47 7.35
N GLU A 474 -14.73 28.97 8.59
CA GLU A 474 -15.06 27.59 8.93
C GLU A 474 -16.54 27.33 8.64
N ASP A 475 -16.84 26.49 7.64
CA ASP A 475 -18.10 25.76 7.57
C ASP A 475 -17.83 24.28 7.88
N ALA A 476 -18.42 23.84 8.98
CA ALA A 476 -18.36 22.48 9.49
C ALA A 476 -19.04 21.52 8.50
N PHE A 477 -18.28 20.59 7.96
CA PHE A 477 -18.83 19.45 7.22
C PHE A 477 -19.15 18.30 8.16
N ASP A 478 -20.44 18.05 8.30
CA ASP A 478 -21.02 16.91 8.98
C ASP A 478 -20.84 15.65 8.11
N TRP A 479 -20.13 14.64 8.62
CA TRP A 479 -19.81 13.40 7.91
C TRP A 479 -20.83 12.32 8.27
N ASP A 480 -21.95 12.27 7.55
CA ASP A 480 -22.88 11.14 7.62
C ASP A 480 -22.33 9.95 6.81
N ASP A 481 -21.76 8.97 7.52
CA ASP A 481 -21.10 7.77 6.97
C ASP A 481 -22.13 6.68 6.65
N ARG A 482 -22.80 6.78 5.48
CA ARG A 482 -23.65 5.74 4.90
C ARG A 482 -23.32 5.41 3.45
N SER A 483 -22.04 5.27 3.13
CA SER A 483 -21.64 4.77 1.81
C SER A 483 -21.45 3.26 1.83
N GLU A 484 -22.11 2.56 0.89
CA GLU A 484 -21.84 1.13 0.64
C GLU A 484 -20.34 0.92 0.38
N PRO A 485 -19.75 -0.21 0.86
CA PRO A 485 -18.34 -0.49 0.67
C PRO A 485 -17.98 -0.54 -0.81
N ASP A 486 -17.00 0.25 -1.23
CA ASP A 486 -16.46 0.22 -2.58
C ASP A 486 -15.50 -0.96 -2.73
N PHE A 487 -15.97 -2.02 -3.35
CA PHE A 487 -15.21 -3.24 -3.61
C PHE A 487 -14.21 -3.11 -4.78
N THR A 488 -14.05 -1.92 -5.36
CA THR A 488 -13.13 -1.69 -6.48
C THR A 488 -11.77 -1.16 -6.02
N ALA A 489 -11.46 -1.29 -4.74
CA ALA A 489 -10.23 -0.81 -4.14
C ALA A 489 -8.97 -1.43 -4.76
N CYS A 490 -7.94 -0.65 -5.01
CA CYS A 490 -6.66 -1.13 -5.51
C CYS A 490 -5.76 -1.68 -4.39
N SER A 491 -4.68 -2.37 -4.75
CA SER A 491 -3.71 -2.95 -3.82
C SER A 491 -3.16 -1.97 -2.76
N ALA A 492 -3.08 -0.70 -3.10
CA ALA A 492 -2.65 0.34 -2.19
C ALA A 492 -3.55 0.51 -0.95
N ASP A 493 -4.82 0.11 -1.03
CA ASP A 493 -5.74 0.11 0.12
C ASP A 493 -5.35 -0.92 1.17
N HIS A 494 -4.60 -1.94 0.76
CA HIS A 494 -4.14 -3.01 1.65
C HIS A 494 -2.88 -2.64 2.42
N CYS A 495 -2.14 -1.62 2.00
CA CYS A 495 -1.04 -1.10 2.80
C CYS A 495 -1.51 -0.39 4.07
N GLY A 496 -2.83 -0.25 4.27
CA GLY A 496 -3.39 0.30 5.49
C GLY A 496 -3.53 1.82 5.50
N TYR A 497 -3.46 2.50 4.37
CA TYR A 497 -3.46 3.96 4.31
C TYR A 497 -4.83 4.63 4.17
N CYS A 498 -5.80 4.06 3.48
CA CYS A 498 -7.02 4.81 3.17
C CYS A 498 -8.13 4.78 4.23
N GLY A 499 -8.04 3.94 5.27
CA GLY A 499 -8.99 3.94 6.39
C GLY A 499 -10.43 3.45 6.10
N ARG A 500 -10.89 3.45 4.86
CA ARG A 500 -12.29 3.23 4.47
C ARG A 500 -12.57 1.94 3.71
N CYS A 501 -11.56 1.11 3.48
CA CYS A 501 -11.78 -0.18 2.85
C CYS A 501 -12.20 -1.18 3.93
N SER A 502 -13.51 -1.38 4.12
CA SER A 502 -14.03 -2.53 4.85
C SER A 502 -14.06 -3.71 3.88
N TYR A 503 -13.19 -4.67 4.09
CA TYR A 503 -13.27 -5.98 3.47
C TYR A 503 -13.97 -6.96 4.39
#